data_f06cfd9197acbe5fc6d1985aad407bd2
#
_entry.id   f06cfd9197acbe5fc6d1985aad407bd2
#
_cell.length_a   1.000
_cell.length_b   1.000
_cell.length_c   1.000
_cell.angle_alpha   90.00
_cell.angle_beta   90.00
_cell.angle_gamma   90.00
#
_symmetry.space_group_name_H-M   'P 1'
#
loop_
_entity.id
_entity.type
_entity.pdbx_description
1 polymer ?
#
loop_
_entity_poly.entity_id
_entity_poly.type
_entity_poly.pdbx_seq_one_letter_code
_entity_poly.pdbx_strand_id
1 'polypeptide(L)'
;MRMILKGNPASLGTATGFVKVVRSDEDMQNLKQGEILVAEMTSPDYVAAMSRAAAIVTERGGRTCHAAIVSRELGVPCIVGAVGAIEILGRVCGVVTVRVEVTGGEVFENS
;
A
#
# COMPACT_ATOMS: atom_id res chain seq x y z
N MET A 1 -6.05 -9.41 15.49
CA MET A 1 -5.41 -9.11 14.18
C MET A 1 -4.54 -10.27 13.75
N ARG A 2 -4.56 -10.56 12.46
CA ARG A 2 -3.76 -11.65 11.91
C ARG A 2 -2.89 -11.07 10.78
N MET A 3 -1.58 -11.34 10.83
CA MET A 3 -0.69 -10.92 9.76
C MET A 3 -0.92 -11.78 8.53
N ILE A 4 -1.19 -11.13 7.39
CA ILE A 4 -1.52 -11.82 6.14
C ILE A 4 -0.53 -11.54 5.01
N LEU A 5 0.36 -10.56 5.18
CA LEU A 5 1.28 -10.19 4.11
C LEU A 5 2.51 -9.51 4.70
N LYS A 6 3.66 -9.73 4.06
CA LYS A 6 4.92 -9.07 4.38
C LYS A 6 5.55 -8.50 3.13
N GLY A 7 6.34 -7.45 3.29
CA GLY A 7 7.14 -6.90 2.22
C GLY A 7 8.25 -6.02 2.75
N ASN A 8 8.92 -5.32 1.84
CA ASN A 8 10.06 -4.48 2.20
C ASN A 8 9.58 -3.11 2.69
N PRO A 9 10.12 -2.60 3.81
CA PRO A 9 9.73 -1.29 4.31
C PRO A 9 10.28 -0.20 3.40
N ALA A 10 9.39 0.68 2.92
CA ALA A 10 9.77 1.77 2.03
C ALA A 10 9.53 3.13 2.66
N SER A 11 8.45 3.30 3.41
CA SER A 11 8.15 4.52 4.14
C SER A 11 7.49 4.13 5.46
N LEU A 12 8.04 4.62 6.56
CA LEU A 12 7.64 4.18 7.90
C LEU A 12 6.29 4.75 8.32
N GLY A 13 5.59 4.01 9.16
CA GLY A 13 4.34 4.45 9.76
C GLY A 13 3.33 3.31 9.87
N THR A 14 2.17 3.64 10.40
CA THR A 14 1.07 2.70 10.60
C THR A 14 -0.23 3.36 10.16
N ALA A 15 -1.04 2.64 9.42
CA ALA A 15 -2.35 3.13 8.99
C ALA A 15 -3.33 1.99 8.87
N THR A 16 -4.61 2.29 9.03
CA THR A 16 -5.70 1.33 8.93
C THR A 16 -6.75 1.86 7.95
N GLY A 17 -7.24 1.01 7.09
CA GLY A 17 -8.27 1.39 6.12
C GLY A 17 -8.72 0.24 5.26
N PHE A 18 -9.70 0.52 4.41
CA PHE A 18 -10.18 -0.46 3.44
C PHE A 18 -9.19 -0.57 2.28
N VAL A 19 -9.06 -1.77 1.74
CA VAL A 19 -8.20 -2.02 0.59
C VAL A 19 -8.87 -1.52 -0.70
N LYS A 20 -8.10 -0.83 -1.52
CA LYS A 20 -8.49 -0.51 -2.90
C LYS A 20 -7.40 -1.03 -3.83
N VAL A 21 -7.71 -2.09 -4.56
CA VAL A 21 -6.80 -2.62 -5.57
C VAL A 21 -6.87 -1.73 -6.81
N VAL A 22 -5.74 -1.21 -7.23
CA VAL A 22 -5.65 -0.27 -8.36
C VAL A 22 -4.96 -0.97 -9.53
N ARG A 23 -5.70 -1.21 -10.60
CA ARG A 23 -5.21 -1.86 -11.83
C ARG A 23 -5.33 -0.97 -13.06
N SER A 24 -6.00 0.17 -12.93
CA SER A 24 -6.29 1.04 -14.06
C SER A 24 -6.38 2.50 -13.61
N ASP A 25 -6.43 3.41 -14.57
CA ASP A 25 -6.63 4.83 -14.28
C ASP A 25 -7.98 5.07 -13.62
N GLU A 26 -8.99 4.30 -14.00
CA GLU A 26 -10.32 4.41 -13.38
C GLU A 26 -10.28 4.02 -11.90
N ASP A 27 -9.60 2.91 -11.58
CA ASP A 27 -9.42 2.49 -10.19
C ASP A 27 -8.73 3.58 -9.39
N MET A 28 -7.71 4.20 -9.98
CA MET A 28 -6.95 5.26 -9.35
C MET A 28 -7.81 6.47 -9.03
N GLN A 29 -8.68 6.86 -9.97
CA GLN A 29 -9.59 7.99 -9.77
C GLN A 29 -10.63 7.69 -8.69
N ASN A 30 -10.99 6.42 -8.53
CA ASN A 30 -11.99 5.99 -7.55
C ASN A 30 -11.42 5.72 -6.17
N LEU A 31 -10.11 5.86 -5.99
CA LEU A 31 -9.50 5.69 -4.67
C LEU A 31 -9.97 6.82 -3.75
N LYS A 32 -10.56 6.42 -2.63
CA LYS A 32 -11.10 7.37 -1.66
C LYS A 32 -10.06 7.72 -0.61
N GLN A 33 -10.22 8.89 -0.02
CA GLN A 33 -9.37 9.35 1.07
C GLN A 33 -9.34 8.30 2.19
N GLY A 34 -8.13 7.92 2.60
CA GLY A 34 -7.96 6.97 3.70
C GLY A 34 -7.97 5.50 3.32
N GLU A 35 -8.13 5.17 2.05
CA GLU A 35 -8.03 3.78 1.61
C GLU A 35 -6.58 3.35 1.50
N ILE A 36 -6.36 2.03 1.57
CA ILE A 36 -5.04 1.43 1.38
C ILE A 36 -4.89 1.13 -0.11
N LEU A 37 -3.96 1.82 -0.76
CA LEU A 37 -3.69 1.63 -2.19
C LEU A 37 -2.86 0.37 -2.38
N VAL A 38 -3.38 -0.59 -3.14
CA VAL A 38 -2.68 -1.83 -3.46
C VAL A 38 -2.55 -1.94 -4.97
N ALA A 39 -1.33 -2.07 -5.47
CA ALA A 39 -1.07 -2.11 -6.91
C ALA A 39 0.14 -2.99 -7.21
N GLU A 40 0.31 -3.37 -8.48
CA GLU A 40 1.52 -4.06 -8.89
C GLU A 40 2.72 -3.15 -8.72
N MET A 41 2.61 -1.93 -9.20
CA MET A 41 3.58 -0.84 -8.96
C MET A 41 2.90 0.50 -9.25
N THR A 42 3.57 1.59 -8.92
CA THR A 42 3.05 2.92 -9.20
C THR A 42 3.86 3.61 -10.29
N SER A 43 3.30 4.68 -10.85
CA SER A 43 3.95 5.51 -11.86
C SER A 43 3.67 6.98 -11.51
N PRO A 44 4.31 7.93 -12.22
CA PRO A 44 4.05 9.35 -11.96
C PRO A 44 2.57 9.74 -12.02
N ASP A 45 1.77 9.05 -12.83
CA ASP A 45 0.33 9.30 -12.95
C ASP A 45 -0.44 8.96 -11.68
N TYR A 46 0.15 8.18 -10.77
CA TYR A 46 -0.51 7.74 -9.54
C TYR A 46 -0.33 8.71 -8.37
N VAL A 47 0.46 9.77 -8.52
CA VAL A 47 0.82 10.63 -7.38
C VAL A 47 -0.41 11.24 -6.69
N ALA A 48 -1.40 11.68 -7.46
CA ALA A 48 -2.62 12.24 -6.87
C ALA A 48 -3.36 11.22 -6.00
N ALA A 49 -3.47 9.98 -6.47
CA ALA A 49 -4.10 8.91 -5.71
C ALA A 49 -3.26 8.55 -4.49
N MET A 50 -1.93 8.48 -4.65
CA MET A 50 -1.04 8.18 -3.54
C MET A 50 -1.17 9.18 -2.40
N SER A 51 -1.43 10.45 -2.72
CA SER A 51 -1.61 11.49 -1.69
C SER A 51 -2.90 11.32 -0.89
N ARG A 52 -3.88 10.60 -1.42
CA ARG A 52 -5.14 10.32 -0.72
C ARG A 52 -5.09 9.02 0.07
N ALA A 53 -4.14 8.16 -0.22
CA ALA A 53 -4.03 6.85 0.43
C ALA A 53 -3.57 6.96 1.88
N ALA A 54 -4.10 6.12 2.75
CA ALA A 54 -3.62 6.02 4.12
C ALA A 54 -2.30 5.24 4.17
N ALA A 55 -2.13 4.28 3.27
CA ALA A 55 -0.90 3.52 3.10
C ALA A 55 -0.85 2.97 1.67
N ILE A 56 0.34 2.55 1.24
CA ILE A 56 0.57 2.04 -0.10
C ILE A 56 1.29 0.70 0.00
N VAL A 57 0.79 -0.29 -0.76
CA VAL A 57 1.40 -1.62 -0.83
C VAL A 57 1.57 -1.98 -2.30
N THR A 58 2.80 -2.28 -2.72
CA THR A 58 3.05 -2.71 -4.10
C THR A 58 3.65 -4.11 -4.11
N GLU A 59 3.32 -4.87 -5.17
CA GLU A 59 3.88 -6.22 -5.34
C GLU A 59 5.34 -6.18 -5.77
N ARG A 60 5.71 -5.18 -6.55
CA ARG A 60 7.05 -5.02 -7.09
C ARG A 60 7.72 -3.79 -6.50
N GLY A 61 9.01 -3.72 -6.70
CA GLY A 61 9.78 -2.55 -6.35
C GLY A 61 10.71 -2.78 -5.20
N GLY A 62 11.68 -1.90 -5.11
CA GLY A 62 12.68 -1.88 -4.05
C GLY A 62 12.76 -0.49 -3.44
N ARG A 63 13.79 -0.25 -2.65
CA ARG A 63 13.94 0.99 -1.89
C ARG A 63 14.04 2.26 -2.75
N THR A 64 14.38 2.12 -4.03
CA THR A 64 14.58 3.25 -4.94
C THR A 64 13.52 3.32 -6.02
N CYS A 65 12.47 2.50 -5.94
CA CYS A 65 11.40 2.55 -6.93
C CYS A 65 10.53 3.79 -6.72
N HIS A 66 9.70 4.09 -7.71
CA HIS A 66 8.82 5.26 -7.69
C HIS A 66 7.94 5.31 -6.43
N ALA A 67 7.30 4.18 -6.10
CA ALA A 67 6.43 4.11 -4.92
C ALA A 67 7.19 4.45 -3.63
N ALA A 68 8.40 3.92 -3.48
CA ALA A 68 9.21 4.15 -2.29
C ALA A 68 9.59 5.63 -2.16
N ILE A 69 10.04 6.23 -3.24
CA ILE A 69 10.50 7.62 -3.22
C ILE A 69 9.34 8.58 -2.94
N VAL A 70 8.25 8.43 -3.68
CA VAL A 70 7.11 9.33 -3.56
C VAL A 70 6.41 9.17 -2.20
N SER A 71 6.25 7.94 -1.71
CA SER A 71 5.60 7.73 -0.42
C SER A 71 6.38 8.37 0.73
N ARG A 72 7.72 8.34 0.67
CA ARG A 72 8.54 9.02 1.68
C ARG A 72 8.32 10.53 1.62
N GLU A 73 8.24 11.10 0.43
CA GLU A 73 7.99 12.53 0.26
C GLU A 73 6.62 12.92 0.78
N LEU A 74 5.62 12.07 0.58
CA LEU A 74 4.26 12.31 1.04
C LEU A 74 4.05 12.00 2.52
N GLY A 75 4.97 11.28 3.14
CA GLY A 75 4.83 10.84 4.52
C GLY A 75 3.78 9.74 4.69
N VAL A 76 3.55 8.94 3.66
CA VAL A 76 2.56 7.85 3.66
C VAL A 76 3.28 6.52 3.89
N PRO A 77 2.82 5.68 4.84
CA PRO A 77 3.42 4.36 5.04
C PRO A 77 3.38 3.55 3.75
N CYS A 78 4.48 2.87 3.42
CA CYS A 78 4.58 2.14 2.16
C CYS A 78 5.38 0.86 2.32
N ILE A 79 4.83 -0.22 1.76
CA ILE A 79 5.50 -1.52 1.63
C ILE A 79 5.67 -1.78 0.15
N VAL A 80 6.87 -2.16 -0.26
CA VAL A 80 7.14 -2.55 -1.65
C VAL A 80 7.62 -4.00 -1.70
N GLY A 81 7.55 -4.61 -2.87
CA GLY A 81 8.01 -5.99 -3.03
C GLY A 81 7.17 -7.00 -2.24
N ALA A 82 5.90 -6.69 -1.99
CA ALA A 82 5.01 -7.58 -1.25
C ALA A 82 4.35 -8.55 -2.23
N VAL A 83 5.03 -9.64 -2.50
CA VAL A 83 4.58 -10.64 -3.48
C VAL A 83 3.22 -11.19 -3.09
N GLY A 84 2.27 -11.18 -4.03
CA GLY A 84 0.92 -11.67 -3.80
C GLY A 84 -0.03 -10.65 -3.21
N ALA A 85 0.38 -9.39 -3.07
CA ALA A 85 -0.43 -8.36 -2.42
C ALA A 85 -1.81 -8.20 -3.07
N ILE A 86 -1.88 -8.15 -4.39
CA ILE A 86 -3.15 -7.94 -5.09
C ILE A 86 -4.12 -9.09 -4.80
N GLU A 87 -3.64 -10.33 -4.90
CA GLU A 87 -4.48 -11.49 -4.65
C GLU A 87 -4.90 -11.58 -3.19
N ILE A 88 -3.95 -11.46 -2.28
CA ILE A 88 -4.21 -11.61 -0.84
C ILE A 88 -5.10 -10.50 -0.32
N LEU A 89 -4.73 -9.25 -0.58
CA LEU A 89 -5.48 -8.11 -0.06
C LEU A 89 -6.79 -7.87 -0.81
N GLY A 90 -6.86 -8.28 -2.06
CA GLY A 90 -8.10 -8.18 -2.84
C GLY A 90 -9.22 -9.06 -2.32
N ARG A 91 -8.91 -10.06 -1.48
CA ARG A 91 -9.92 -10.96 -0.88
C ARG A 91 -10.42 -10.47 0.47
N VAL A 92 -9.79 -9.45 1.04
CA VAL A 92 -10.17 -8.97 2.37
C VAL A 92 -11.44 -8.13 2.26
N CYS A 93 -12.43 -8.42 3.09
CA CYS A 93 -13.72 -7.73 3.08
C CYS A 93 -13.80 -6.58 4.10
N GLY A 94 -12.88 -6.53 5.05
CA GLY A 94 -12.86 -5.51 6.10
C GLY A 94 -11.69 -4.58 5.96
N VAL A 95 -11.33 -3.93 7.05
CA VAL A 95 -10.16 -3.06 7.08
C VAL A 95 -8.89 -3.86 7.35
N VAL A 96 -7.77 -3.36 6.88
CA VAL A 96 -6.45 -3.89 7.21
C VAL A 96 -5.62 -2.82 7.89
N THR A 97 -4.63 -3.25 8.68
CA THR A 97 -3.63 -2.36 9.26
C THR A 97 -2.32 -2.62 8.56
N VAL A 98 -1.73 -1.55 8.04
CA VAL A 98 -0.40 -1.59 7.42
C VAL A 98 0.57 -1.00 8.43
N ARG A 99 1.55 -1.80 8.84
CA ARG A 99 2.58 -1.36 9.79
C ARG A 99 3.94 -1.46 9.14
N VAL A 100 4.63 -0.35 9.05
CA VAL A 100 5.95 -0.29 8.41
C VAL A 100 6.97 0.22 9.41
N GLU A 101 7.93 -0.64 9.74
CA GLU A 101 9.01 -0.33 10.65
C GLU A 101 10.33 -0.60 9.94
N VAL A 102 11.44 -0.16 10.53
CA VAL A 102 12.77 -0.38 9.95
C VAL A 102 13.04 -1.84 9.68
N THR A 103 12.51 -2.73 10.53
CA THR A 103 12.72 -4.16 10.43
C THR A 103 11.85 -4.87 9.41
N GLY A 104 10.79 -4.23 8.92
CA GLY A 104 9.93 -4.84 7.90
C GLY A 104 8.60 -4.16 7.75
N GLY A 105 7.91 -4.52 6.67
CA GLY A 105 6.55 -4.07 6.40
C GLY A 105 5.58 -5.24 6.55
N GLU A 106 4.50 -5.03 7.28
CA GLU A 106 3.52 -6.07 7.58
C GLU A 106 2.11 -5.55 7.40
N VAL A 107 1.23 -6.42 6.92
CA VAL A 107 -0.19 -6.10 6.78
C VAL A 107 -0.98 -7.10 7.63
N PHE A 108 -1.88 -6.57 8.45
CA PHE A 108 -2.72 -7.35 9.34
C PHE A 108 -4.19 -7.22 8.95
N GLU A 109 -4.89 -8.33 8.99
CA GLU A 109 -6.34 -8.34 8.80
C GLU A 109 -7.00 -8.05 10.14
N ASN A 110 -7.84 -7.03 10.18
CA ASN A 110 -8.58 -6.65 11.39
C ASN A 110 -9.96 -7.31 11.34
N SER A 111 -10.12 -8.40 12.05
CA SER A 111 -11.40 -9.11 12.05
C SER A 111 -11.96 -9.24 13.46
#